data_7755925908a8dd2ee18df039b94f3e91
#
_entry.id   7755925908a8dd2ee18df039b94f3e91
#
_cell.length_a   1.000
_cell.length_b   1.000
_cell.length_c   1.000
_cell.angle_alpha   90.00
_cell.angle_beta   90.00
_cell.angle_gamma   90.00
#
_symmetry.space_group_name_H-M   'P 1'
#
loop_
_entity.id
_entity.type
_entity.pdbx_description
1 polymer ?
#
loop_
_entity_poly.entity_id
_entity_poly.type
_entity_poly.pdbx_seq_one_letter_code
_entity_poly.pdbx_strand_id
1 'polypeptide(L)'
;DAVRRLHDSGTAIQTAVQASSTAGEEIRATATDARAELARAVETLREAGRVADSSAAEIRELQEATAAVDNFATLIGNIASQTNLLALNAAIEAARAGAYGRGFAVVAEEVRLLADQSHKAAEEVAESVRRIRERIDRAVASVGNGTSRMRDARHVAEDASSSLDRIERAIASVDEATAQVEDVVAVSRQLIGEVDAAMERVRAAAEGHAAAAQEVAAAAEESSGSMQEVSATAQQLQFAAERVRGMTQEFRTVH
;
A
#
# COMPACT_ATOMS: atom_id res chain seq x y z
N ASP A 1 -38.81 17.73 -12.98
CA ASP A 1 -37.58 18.08 -12.24
C ASP A 1 -36.97 16.90 -11.47
N ALA A 2 -37.76 16.13 -10.68
CA ALA A 2 -37.22 15.00 -9.90
C ALA A 2 -36.67 13.86 -10.80
N VAL A 3 -37.41 13.46 -11.84
CA VAL A 3 -37.01 12.42 -12.81
C VAL A 3 -35.71 12.80 -13.52
N ARG A 4 -35.58 14.06 -13.95
CA ARG A 4 -34.35 14.56 -14.58
C ARG A 4 -33.15 14.47 -13.64
N ARG A 5 -33.32 14.89 -12.37
CA ARG A 5 -32.26 14.79 -11.34
C ARG A 5 -31.86 13.34 -11.06
N LEU A 6 -32.79 12.39 -11.08
CA LEU A 6 -32.49 10.97 -10.93
C LEU A 6 -31.71 10.44 -12.13
N HIS A 7 -32.05 10.86 -13.35
CA HIS A 7 -31.32 10.49 -14.56
C HIS A 7 -29.87 11.03 -14.52
N ASP A 8 -29.68 12.31 -14.17
CA ASP A 8 -28.36 12.92 -14.04
C ASP A 8 -27.52 12.25 -12.95
N SER A 9 -28.15 11.89 -11.81
CA SER A 9 -27.51 11.13 -10.74
C SER A 9 -27.07 9.74 -11.21
N GLY A 10 -27.89 9.02 -11.97
CA GLY A 10 -27.54 7.73 -12.54
C GLY A 10 -26.35 7.79 -13.49
N THR A 11 -26.24 8.87 -14.27
CA THR A 11 -25.10 9.10 -15.17
C THR A 11 -23.82 9.41 -14.38
N ALA A 12 -23.92 10.23 -13.33
CA ALA A 12 -22.79 10.55 -12.45
C ALA A 12 -22.26 9.29 -11.73
N ILE A 13 -23.16 8.43 -11.24
CA ILE A 13 -22.79 7.16 -10.60
C ILE A 13 -22.07 6.26 -11.60
N GLN A 14 -22.56 6.14 -12.84
CA GLN A 14 -21.91 5.33 -13.87
C GLN A 14 -20.49 5.82 -14.19
N THR A 15 -20.28 7.14 -14.24
CA THR A 15 -18.95 7.71 -14.41
C THR A 15 -18.03 7.39 -13.24
N ALA A 16 -18.55 7.44 -12.01
CA ALA A 16 -17.80 7.09 -10.80
C ALA A 16 -17.42 5.59 -10.76
N VAL A 17 -18.34 4.71 -11.18
CA VAL A 17 -18.11 3.26 -11.34
C VAL A 17 -16.99 2.99 -12.33
N GLN A 18 -17.03 3.60 -13.51
CA GLN A 18 -15.99 3.46 -14.52
C GLN A 18 -14.62 3.96 -14.01
N ALA A 19 -14.59 5.09 -13.30
CA ALA A 19 -13.37 5.61 -12.70
C ALA A 19 -12.82 4.67 -11.62
N SER A 20 -13.68 4.07 -10.80
CA SER A 20 -13.29 3.07 -9.79
C SER A 20 -12.71 1.81 -10.41
N SER A 21 -13.31 1.31 -11.49
CA SER A 21 -12.81 0.14 -12.22
C SER A 21 -11.43 0.42 -12.82
N THR A 22 -11.25 1.57 -13.49
CA THR A 22 -9.94 1.98 -14.04
C THR A 22 -8.88 2.12 -12.94
N ALA A 23 -9.22 2.75 -11.82
CA ALA A 23 -8.31 2.88 -10.69
C ALA A 23 -7.95 1.50 -10.09
N GLY A 24 -8.90 0.57 -10.01
CA GLY A 24 -8.67 -0.81 -9.59
C GLY A 24 -7.67 -1.54 -10.48
N GLU A 25 -7.78 -1.38 -11.82
CA GLU A 25 -6.85 -1.96 -12.78
C GLU A 25 -5.43 -1.36 -12.63
N GLU A 26 -5.31 -0.04 -12.47
CA GLU A 26 -4.02 0.63 -12.25
C GLU A 26 -3.34 0.19 -10.95
N ILE A 27 -4.11 0.06 -9.86
CA ILE A 27 -3.58 -0.42 -8.58
C ILE A 27 -3.11 -1.88 -8.71
N ARG A 28 -3.86 -2.73 -9.42
CA ARG A 28 -3.50 -4.13 -9.67
C ARG A 28 -2.20 -4.25 -10.48
N ALA A 29 -2.05 -3.45 -11.53
CA ALA A 29 -0.83 -3.37 -12.31
C ALA A 29 0.36 -2.94 -11.44
N THR A 30 0.19 -1.87 -10.67
CA THR A 30 1.21 -1.36 -9.73
C THR A 30 1.59 -2.39 -8.67
N ALA A 31 0.62 -3.13 -8.11
CA ALA A 31 0.89 -4.18 -7.12
C ALA A 31 1.66 -5.36 -7.74
N THR A 32 1.36 -5.71 -8.98
CA THR A 32 2.07 -6.76 -9.74
C THR A 32 3.52 -6.35 -9.99
N ASP A 33 3.77 -5.12 -10.43
CA ASP A 33 5.11 -4.59 -10.66
C ASP A 33 5.92 -4.52 -9.36
N ALA A 34 5.30 -4.02 -8.28
CA ALA A 34 5.92 -3.96 -6.96
C ALA A 34 6.29 -5.36 -6.45
N ARG A 35 5.44 -6.38 -6.69
CA ARG A 35 5.74 -7.77 -6.34
C ARG A 35 6.96 -8.30 -7.12
N ALA A 36 7.06 -7.99 -8.41
CA ALA A 36 8.20 -8.38 -9.22
C ALA A 36 9.50 -7.70 -8.76
N GLU A 37 9.45 -6.43 -8.36
CA GLU A 37 10.59 -5.73 -7.78
C GLU A 37 11.01 -6.30 -6.43
N LEU A 38 10.05 -6.61 -5.56
CA LEU A 38 10.31 -7.25 -4.27
C LEU A 38 10.99 -8.61 -4.44
N ALA A 39 10.52 -9.43 -5.38
CA ALA A 39 11.13 -10.73 -5.68
C ALA A 39 12.60 -10.58 -6.12
N ARG A 40 12.89 -9.58 -6.96
CA ARG A 40 14.27 -9.25 -7.35
C ARG A 40 15.12 -8.80 -6.17
N ALA A 41 14.56 -7.95 -5.29
CA ALA A 41 15.25 -7.49 -4.09
C ALA A 41 15.58 -8.64 -3.13
N VAL A 42 14.66 -9.58 -2.93
CA VAL A 42 14.89 -10.78 -2.11
C VAL A 42 15.99 -11.65 -2.69
N GLU A 43 16.04 -11.85 -4.01
CA GLU A 43 17.11 -12.62 -4.64
C GLU A 43 18.47 -11.91 -4.54
N THR A 44 18.51 -10.60 -4.66
CA THR A 44 19.73 -9.80 -4.43
C THR A 44 20.23 -9.94 -2.99
N LEU A 45 19.33 -9.90 -2.00
CA LEU A 45 19.67 -10.10 -0.60
C LEU A 45 20.20 -11.52 -0.34
N ARG A 46 19.66 -12.52 -1.02
CA ARG A 46 20.11 -13.89 -0.93
C ARG A 46 21.53 -14.07 -1.49
N GLU A 47 21.81 -13.42 -2.63
CA GLU A 47 23.15 -13.43 -3.22
C GLU A 47 24.16 -12.71 -2.31
N ALA A 48 23.80 -11.52 -1.80
CA ALA A 48 24.62 -10.80 -0.83
C ALA A 48 24.91 -11.63 0.44
N GLY A 49 23.93 -12.42 0.90
CA GLY A 49 24.12 -13.37 2.00
C GLY A 49 25.17 -14.43 1.68
N ARG A 50 25.12 -15.01 0.48
CA ARG A 50 26.15 -16.01 0.04
C ARG A 50 27.56 -15.40 -0.02
N VAL A 51 27.67 -14.17 -0.52
CA VAL A 51 28.96 -13.46 -0.56
C VAL A 51 29.47 -13.18 0.86
N ALA A 52 28.58 -12.79 1.79
CA ALA A 52 28.95 -12.56 3.18
C ALA A 52 29.44 -13.85 3.87
N ASP A 53 28.78 -14.99 3.62
CA ASP A 53 29.18 -16.30 4.15
C ASP A 53 30.55 -16.73 3.60
N SER A 54 30.81 -16.52 2.30
CA SER A 54 32.12 -16.74 1.68
C SER A 54 33.20 -15.87 2.32
N SER A 55 32.93 -14.58 2.47
CA SER A 55 33.86 -13.64 3.13
C SER A 55 34.16 -14.04 4.57
N ALA A 56 33.14 -14.53 5.31
CA ALA A 56 33.34 -15.04 6.66
C ALA A 56 34.23 -16.29 6.72
N ALA A 57 34.18 -17.15 5.69
CA ALA A 57 35.07 -18.30 5.57
C ALA A 57 36.53 -17.87 5.29
N GLU A 58 36.74 -16.98 4.32
CA GLU A 58 38.06 -16.44 3.99
C GLU A 58 38.71 -15.71 5.19
N ILE A 59 37.91 -14.98 5.96
CA ILE A 59 38.41 -14.31 7.18
C ILE A 59 38.86 -15.34 8.23
N ARG A 60 38.17 -16.49 8.37
CA ARG A 60 38.60 -17.54 9.30
C ARG A 60 39.94 -18.16 8.86
N GLU A 61 40.11 -18.42 7.56
CA GLU A 61 41.39 -18.89 7.04
C GLU A 61 42.52 -17.87 7.30
N LEU A 62 42.23 -16.59 7.14
CA LEU A 62 43.20 -15.51 7.46
C LEU A 62 43.52 -15.46 8.95
N GLN A 63 42.56 -15.71 9.85
CA GLN A 63 42.82 -15.84 11.29
C GLN A 63 43.80 -16.98 11.60
N GLU A 64 43.60 -18.16 11.00
CA GLU A 64 44.46 -19.33 11.17
C GLU A 64 45.87 -19.05 10.66
N ALA A 65 46.00 -18.49 9.45
CA ALA A 65 47.30 -18.13 8.89
C ALA A 65 48.04 -17.08 9.75
N THR A 66 47.32 -16.10 10.24
CA THR A 66 47.87 -15.06 11.12
C THR A 66 48.36 -15.65 12.47
N ALA A 67 47.62 -16.61 13.02
CA ALA A 67 48.03 -17.32 14.23
C ALA A 67 49.30 -18.15 14.01
N ALA A 68 49.45 -18.78 12.84
CA ALA A 68 50.67 -19.50 12.47
C ALA A 68 51.89 -18.56 12.40
N VAL A 69 51.74 -17.37 11.78
CA VAL A 69 52.79 -16.36 11.69
C VAL A 69 53.21 -15.86 13.08
N ASP A 70 52.25 -15.63 13.98
CA ASP A 70 52.51 -15.25 15.37
C ASP A 70 53.36 -16.29 16.13
N ASN A 71 53.01 -17.56 15.97
CA ASN A 71 53.78 -18.67 16.54
C ASN A 71 55.20 -18.72 15.96
N PHE A 72 55.34 -18.48 14.67
CA PHE A 72 56.65 -18.44 14.02
C PHE A 72 57.51 -17.27 14.54
N ALA A 73 56.95 -16.06 14.64
CA ALA A 73 57.66 -14.91 15.20
C ALA A 73 58.14 -15.17 16.64
N THR A 74 57.27 -15.77 17.46
CA THR A 74 57.57 -16.17 18.83
C THR A 74 58.74 -17.18 18.86
N LEU A 75 58.72 -18.20 17.98
CA LEU A 75 59.76 -19.21 17.88
C LEU A 75 61.11 -18.59 17.49
N ILE A 76 61.13 -17.69 16.48
CA ILE A 76 62.32 -16.99 16.03
C ILE A 76 62.89 -16.13 17.15
N GLY A 77 62.03 -15.40 17.89
CA GLY A 77 62.43 -14.59 19.07
C GLY A 77 63.11 -15.44 20.15
N ASN A 78 62.56 -16.64 20.43
CA ASN A 78 63.14 -17.60 21.36
C ASN A 78 64.51 -18.12 20.88
N ILE A 79 64.62 -18.49 19.59
CA ILE A 79 65.89 -18.95 18.99
C ILE A 79 66.93 -17.82 19.05
N ALA A 80 66.56 -16.61 18.71
CA ALA A 80 67.43 -15.43 18.78
C ALA A 80 67.93 -15.19 20.22
N SER A 81 67.04 -15.27 21.20
CA SER A 81 67.40 -15.14 22.63
C SER A 81 68.39 -16.24 23.08
N GLN A 82 68.12 -17.51 22.71
CA GLN A 82 69.05 -18.59 22.99
C GLN A 82 70.40 -18.42 22.30
N THR A 83 70.40 -17.96 21.04
CA THR A 83 71.63 -17.70 20.27
C THR A 83 72.43 -16.57 20.92
N ASN A 84 71.75 -15.50 21.39
CA ASN A 84 72.38 -14.43 22.13
C ASN A 84 73.06 -14.89 23.40
N LEU A 85 72.43 -15.78 24.16
CA LEU A 85 73.01 -16.40 25.37
C LEU A 85 74.22 -17.28 25.04
N LEU A 86 74.16 -18.09 23.95
CA LEU A 86 75.26 -18.93 23.49
C LEU A 86 76.43 -18.06 23.04
N ALA A 87 76.20 -17.00 22.28
CA ALA A 87 77.20 -16.03 21.84
C ALA A 87 77.86 -15.32 23.01
N LEU A 88 77.11 -14.92 24.02
CA LEU A 88 77.62 -14.33 25.25
C LEU A 88 78.53 -15.30 26.00
N ASN A 89 78.13 -16.55 26.15
CA ASN A 89 78.97 -17.61 26.80
C ASN A 89 80.25 -17.82 26.01
N ALA A 90 80.18 -17.86 24.66
CA ALA A 90 81.39 -17.98 23.79
C ALA A 90 82.33 -16.76 23.91
N ALA A 91 81.77 -15.53 23.99
CA ALA A 91 82.57 -14.34 24.20
C ALA A 91 83.30 -14.33 25.56
N ILE A 92 82.63 -14.80 26.63
CA ILE A 92 83.23 -14.96 27.96
C ILE A 92 84.39 -15.95 27.91
N GLU A 93 84.23 -17.13 27.29
CA GLU A 93 85.28 -18.14 27.22
C GLU A 93 86.45 -17.73 26.32
N ALA A 94 86.14 -16.99 25.22
CA ALA A 94 87.16 -16.37 24.36
C ALA A 94 88.00 -15.33 25.11
N ALA A 95 87.37 -14.49 25.99
CA ALA A 95 88.10 -13.59 26.85
C ALA A 95 88.96 -14.31 27.88
N ARG A 96 88.49 -15.44 28.39
CA ARG A 96 89.23 -16.33 29.32
C ARG A 96 90.47 -16.98 28.71
N ALA A 97 90.47 -17.23 27.40
CA ALA A 97 91.60 -17.80 26.65
C ALA A 97 92.69 -16.72 26.30
N GLY A 98 92.45 -15.45 26.65
CA GLY A 98 93.43 -14.37 26.54
C GLY A 98 93.89 -14.13 25.07
N ALA A 99 95.19 -14.11 24.82
CA ALA A 99 95.73 -13.83 23.48
C ALA A 99 95.29 -14.83 22.38
N TYR A 100 95.04 -16.07 22.75
CA TYR A 100 94.59 -17.14 21.86
C TYR A 100 93.10 -17.06 21.48
N GLY A 101 92.31 -16.37 22.28
CA GLY A 101 90.90 -16.25 22.06
C GLY A 101 90.41 -15.05 21.21
N ARG A 102 91.26 -14.11 20.80
CA ARG A 102 90.89 -12.85 20.15
C ARG A 102 90.01 -13.00 18.91
N GLY A 103 90.31 -13.96 18.03
CA GLY A 103 89.55 -14.27 16.80
C GLY A 103 88.12 -14.77 17.15
N PHE A 104 88.07 -15.65 18.14
CA PHE A 104 86.77 -16.16 18.65
C PHE A 104 85.89 -15.08 19.34
N ALA A 105 86.49 -14.17 20.04
CA ALA A 105 85.78 -13.08 20.68
C ALA A 105 85.05 -12.17 19.65
N VAL A 106 85.73 -11.88 18.50
CA VAL A 106 85.11 -11.09 17.42
C VAL A 106 83.92 -11.85 16.78
N VAL A 107 84.04 -13.14 16.53
CA VAL A 107 82.96 -13.98 15.97
C VAL A 107 81.80 -14.06 16.96
N ALA A 108 82.08 -14.24 18.25
CA ALA A 108 81.06 -14.33 19.28
C ALA A 108 80.27 -13.00 19.40
N GLU A 109 80.95 -11.85 19.35
CA GLU A 109 80.26 -10.56 19.37
C GLU A 109 79.41 -10.30 18.12
N GLU A 110 79.89 -10.75 16.91
CA GLU A 110 79.09 -10.62 15.67
C GLU A 110 77.87 -11.51 15.72
N VAL A 111 77.96 -12.77 16.22
CA VAL A 111 76.81 -13.64 16.44
C VAL A 111 75.84 -13.06 17.45
N ARG A 112 76.32 -12.40 18.51
CA ARG A 112 75.52 -11.72 19.51
C ARG A 112 74.71 -10.56 18.90
N LEU A 113 75.36 -9.77 18.02
CA LEU A 113 74.71 -8.63 17.32
C LEU A 113 73.62 -9.14 16.36
N LEU A 114 73.91 -10.21 15.60
CA LEU A 114 72.95 -10.84 14.70
C LEU A 114 71.74 -11.42 15.45
N ALA A 115 71.98 -11.99 16.64
CA ALA A 115 70.91 -12.52 17.48
C ALA A 115 70.01 -11.41 18.02
N ASP A 116 70.60 -10.26 18.47
CA ASP A 116 69.83 -9.08 18.91
C ASP A 116 68.99 -8.50 17.77
N GLN A 117 69.58 -8.38 16.54
CA GLN A 117 68.81 -7.93 15.36
C GLN A 117 67.68 -8.88 14.99
N SER A 118 67.91 -10.19 15.07
CA SER A 118 66.88 -11.21 14.80
C SER A 118 65.77 -11.15 15.82
N HIS A 119 66.08 -10.91 17.08
CA HIS A 119 65.09 -10.76 18.15
C HIS A 119 64.22 -9.53 17.89
N LYS A 120 64.78 -8.35 17.58
CA LYS A 120 64.06 -7.13 17.24
C LYS A 120 63.18 -7.32 16.01
N ALA A 121 63.66 -7.98 14.97
CA ALA A 121 62.86 -8.28 13.77
C ALA A 121 61.66 -9.19 14.11
N ALA A 122 61.83 -10.16 14.99
CA ALA A 122 60.74 -11.04 15.44
C ALA A 122 59.70 -10.25 16.26
N GLU A 123 60.09 -9.30 17.10
CA GLU A 123 59.19 -8.43 17.82
C GLU A 123 58.40 -7.51 16.88
N GLU A 124 59.02 -6.95 15.83
CA GLU A 124 58.35 -6.12 14.83
C GLU A 124 57.30 -6.92 14.05
N VAL A 125 57.63 -8.18 13.70
CA VAL A 125 56.67 -9.11 13.08
C VAL A 125 55.49 -9.39 14.02
N ALA A 126 55.74 -9.72 15.29
CA ALA A 126 54.69 -10.00 16.27
C ALA A 126 53.77 -8.77 16.46
N GLU A 127 54.29 -7.55 16.47
CA GLU A 127 53.50 -6.34 16.51
C GLU A 127 52.64 -6.14 15.25
N SER A 128 53.20 -6.41 14.09
CA SER A 128 52.47 -6.36 12.82
C SER A 128 51.33 -7.38 12.78
N VAL A 129 51.55 -8.58 13.26
CA VAL A 129 50.55 -9.64 13.40
C VAL A 129 49.40 -9.20 14.33
N ARG A 130 49.73 -8.57 15.44
CA ARG A 130 48.72 -8.04 16.37
C ARG A 130 47.81 -7.00 15.71
N ARG A 131 48.38 -6.10 14.93
CA ARG A 131 47.61 -5.10 14.15
C ARG A 131 46.73 -5.78 13.07
N ILE A 132 47.19 -6.85 12.46
CA ILE A 132 46.41 -7.64 11.49
C ILE A 132 45.23 -8.28 12.21
N ARG A 133 45.43 -8.94 13.35
CA ARG A 133 44.33 -9.54 14.17
C ARG A 133 43.24 -8.52 14.52
N GLU A 134 43.63 -7.35 14.97
CA GLU A 134 42.62 -6.29 15.26
C GLU A 134 41.80 -5.86 14.03
N ARG A 135 42.41 -5.88 12.83
CA ARG A 135 41.70 -5.61 11.59
C ARG A 135 40.76 -6.77 11.20
N ILE A 136 41.21 -8.00 11.38
CA ILE A 136 40.41 -9.19 11.17
C ILE A 136 39.19 -9.20 12.07
N ASP A 137 39.33 -8.93 13.36
CA ASP A 137 38.23 -8.87 14.32
C ASP A 137 37.18 -7.82 13.92
N ARG A 138 37.64 -6.65 13.45
CA ARG A 138 36.73 -5.64 12.90
C ARG A 138 36.02 -6.10 11.63
N ALA A 139 36.70 -6.83 10.76
CA ALA A 139 36.11 -7.39 9.54
C ALA A 139 35.03 -8.44 9.87
N VAL A 140 35.32 -9.34 10.85
CA VAL A 140 34.33 -10.32 11.37
C VAL A 140 33.08 -9.59 11.87
N ALA A 141 33.25 -8.58 12.72
CA ALA A 141 32.13 -7.80 13.25
C ALA A 141 31.33 -7.11 12.13
N SER A 142 32.01 -6.56 11.12
CA SER A 142 31.36 -5.90 9.98
C SER A 142 30.55 -6.87 9.12
N VAL A 143 31.09 -8.05 8.81
CA VAL A 143 30.38 -9.11 8.07
C VAL A 143 29.18 -9.61 8.87
N GLY A 144 29.33 -9.84 10.18
CA GLY A 144 28.25 -10.27 11.06
C GLY A 144 27.11 -9.25 11.10
N ASN A 145 27.43 -7.95 11.23
CA ASN A 145 26.44 -6.87 11.16
C ASN A 145 25.76 -6.80 9.79
N GLY A 146 26.51 -6.98 8.71
CA GLY A 146 25.98 -7.04 7.34
C GLY A 146 24.97 -8.18 7.17
N THR A 147 25.30 -9.38 7.64
CA THR A 147 24.41 -10.55 7.60
C THR A 147 23.14 -10.33 8.41
N SER A 148 23.23 -9.71 9.58
CA SER A 148 22.04 -9.37 10.38
C SER A 148 21.12 -8.41 9.62
N ARG A 149 21.67 -7.32 9.09
CA ARG A 149 20.91 -6.35 8.30
C ARG A 149 20.25 -6.95 7.05
N MET A 150 20.91 -7.89 6.37
CA MET A 150 20.31 -8.59 5.23
C MET A 150 19.13 -9.47 5.66
N ARG A 151 19.22 -10.11 6.83
CA ARG A 151 18.11 -10.88 7.39
C ARG A 151 16.92 -10.00 7.73
N ASP A 152 17.17 -8.84 8.37
CA ASP A 152 16.13 -7.87 8.69
C ASP A 152 15.47 -7.30 7.42
N ALA A 153 16.28 -6.96 6.41
CA ALA A 153 15.76 -6.48 5.11
C ALA A 153 14.91 -7.54 4.40
N ARG A 154 15.29 -8.83 4.50
CA ARG A 154 14.46 -9.92 3.96
C ARG A 154 13.12 -10.02 4.68
N HIS A 155 13.09 -9.87 6.00
CA HIS A 155 11.84 -9.89 6.76
C HIS A 155 10.92 -8.73 6.36
N VAL A 156 11.47 -7.54 6.19
CA VAL A 156 10.71 -6.38 5.67
C VAL A 156 10.14 -6.66 4.28
N ALA A 157 10.89 -7.33 3.41
CA ALA A 157 10.40 -7.71 2.08
C ALA A 157 9.28 -8.76 2.14
N GLU A 158 9.34 -9.73 3.05
CA GLU A 158 8.29 -10.72 3.30
C GLU A 158 7.00 -10.03 3.79
N ASP A 159 7.11 -9.07 4.73
CA ASP A 159 5.99 -8.27 5.23
C ASP A 159 5.37 -7.40 4.13
N ALA A 160 6.21 -6.79 3.28
CA ALA A 160 5.75 -6.01 2.13
C ALA A 160 4.99 -6.90 1.12
N SER A 161 5.46 -8.13 0.85
CA SER A 161 4.74 -9.10 0.01
C SER A 161 3.36 -9.44 0.58
N SER A 162 3.27 -9.69 1.88
CA SER A 162 1.99 -9.92 2.57
C SER A 162 1.04 -8.72 2.46
N SER A 163 1.59 -7.51 2.47
CA SER A 163 0.80 -6.28 2.29
C SER A 163 0.26 -6.16 0.86
N LEU A 164 1.03 -6.55 -0.15
CA LEU A 164 0.56 -6.61 -1.54
C LEU A 164 -0.58 -7.64 -1.72
N ASP A 165 -0.52 -8.79 -1.06
CA ASP A 165 -1.62 -9.78 -1.06
C ASP A 165 -2.90 -9.22 -0.44
N ARG A 166 -2.78 -8.34 0.56
CA ARG A 166 -3.93 -7.63 1.14
C ARG A 166 -4.51 -6.60 0.19
N ILE A 167 -3.66 -5.88 -0.55
CA ILE A 167 -4.09 -4.92 -1.58
C ILE A 167 -4.85 -5.64 -2.68
N GLU A 168 -4.36 -6.77 -3.20
CA GLU A 168 -5.08 -7.57 -4.21
C GLU A 168 -6.48 -7.99 -3.74
N ARG A 169 -6.60 -8.45 -2.50
CA ARG A 169 -7.91 -8.81 -1.92
C ARG A 169 -8.83 -7.61 -1.78
N ALA A 170 -8.29 -6.45 -1.40
CA ALA A 170 -9.08 -5.23 -1.29
C ALA A 170 -9.59 -4.77 -2.67
N ILE A 171 -8.77 -4.88 -3.71
CA ILE A 171 -9.19 -4.56 -5.09
C ILE A 171 -10.30 -5.51 -5.55
N ALA A 172 -10.18 -6.82 -5.28
CA ALA A 172 -11.25 -7.77 -5.62
C ALA A 172 -12.58 -7.41 -4.94
N SER A 173 -12.55 -6.93 -3.70
CA SER A 173 -13.75 -6.45 -3.01
C SER A 173 -14.30 -5.14 -3.61
N VAL A 174 -13.44 -4.26 -4.11
CA VAL A 174 -13.86 -3.05 -4.84
C VAL A 174 -14.53 -3.43 -6.15
N ASP A 175 -13.96 -4.37 -6.91
CA ASP A 175 -14.57 -4.85 -8.17
C ASP A 175 -15.97 -5.44 -7.93
N GLU A 176 -16.15 -6.26 -6.88
CA GLU A 176 -17.45 -6.82 -6.51
C GLU A 176 -18.44 -5.72 -6.12
N ALA A 177 -18.02 -4.75 -5.30
CA ALA A 177 -18.87 -3.62 -4.92
C ALA A 177 -19.26 -2.76 -6.14
N THR A 178 -18.33 -2.57 -7.07
CA THR A 178 -18.54 -1.82 -8.31
C THR A 178 -19.58 -2.53 -9.20
N ALA A 179 -19.48 -3.85 -9.35
CA ALA A 179 -20.48 -4.64 -10.09
C ALA A 179 -21.88 -4.56 -9.44
N GLN A 180 -21.96 -4.61 -8.12
CA GLN A 180 -23.25 -4.42 -7.42
C GLN A 180 -23.84 -3.04 -7.64
N VAL A 181 -23.02 -1.98 -7.68
CA VAL A 181 -23.47 -0.62 -7.98
C VAL A 181 -23.98 -0.52 -9.42
N GLU A 182 -23.34 -1.17 -10.39
CA GLU A 182 -23.83 -1.24 -11.78
C GLU A 182 -25.21 -1.87 -11.87
N ASP A 183 -25.44 -2.98 -11.17
CA ASP A 183 -26.75 -3.63 -11.10
C ASP A 183 -27.83 -2.71 -10.51
N VAL A 184 -27.50 -2.02 -9.41
CA VAL A 184 -28.41 -1.05 -8.77
C VAL A 184 -28.74 0.10 -9.71
N VAL A 185 -27.76 0.62 -10.47
CA VAL A 185 -27.98 1.67 -11.46
C VAL A 185 -28.88 1.19 -12.61
N ALA A 186 -28.70 -0.05 -13.08
CA ALA A 186 -29.54 -0.63 -14.11
C ALA A 186 -31.01 -0.73 -13.65
N VAL A 187 -31.26 -1.26 -12.45
CA VAL A 187 -32.60 -1.34 -11.84
C VAL A 187 -33.18 0.06 -11.64
N SER A 188 -32.39 1.00 -11.16
CA SER A 188 -32.83 2.41 -10.95
C SER A 188 -33.29 3.05 -12.25
N ARG A 189 -32.58 2.84 -13.36
CA ARG A 189 -32.96 3.34 -14.70
C ARG A 189 -34.30 2.75 -15.16
N GLN A 190 -34.53 1.46 -14.93
CA GLN A 190 -35.80 0.84 -15.27
C GLN A 190 -36.94 1.49 -14.45
N LEU A 191 -36.77 1.66 -13.14
CA LEU A 191 -37.77 2.29 -12.27
C LEU A 191 -38.04 3.74 -12.68
N ILE A 192 -37.00 4.51 -13.07
CA ILE A 192 -37.17 5.87 -13.59
C ILE A 192 -38.04 5.87 -14.84
N GLY A 193 -37.84 4.94 -15.76
CA GLY A 193 -38.67 4.79 -16.95
C GLY A 193 -40.14 4.45 -16.63
N GLU A 194 -40.37 3.59 -15.64
CA GLU A 194 -41.72 3.26 -15.17
C GLU A 194 -42.43 4.47 -14.52
N VAL A 195 -41.69 5.25 -13.73
CA VAL A 195 -42.20 6.50 -13.11
C VAL A 195 -42.54 7.53 -14.21
N ASP A 196 -41.70 7.70 -15.20
CA ASP A 196 -41.93 8.64 -16.31
C ASP A 196 -43.21 8.27 -17.09
N ALA A 197 -43.37 6.98 -17.42
CA ALA A 197 -44.59 6.47 -18.05
C ALA A 197 -45.84 6.64 -17.16
N ALA A 198 -45.71 6.50 -15.84
CA ALA A 198 -46.82 6.75 -14.92
C ALA A 198 -47.19 8.24 -14.84
N MET A 199 -46.20 9.13 -14.87
CA MET A 199 -46.43 10.59 -14.86
C MET A 199 -47.15 11.07 -16.15
N GLU A 200 -46.81 10.49 -17.32
CA GLU A 200 -47.54 10.80 -18.55
C GLU A 200 -49.01 10.33 -18.49
N ARG A 201 -49.29 9.17 -17.87
CA ARG A 201 -50.68 8.74 -17.64
C ARG A 201 -51.43 9.67 -16.67
N VAL A 202 -50.80 10.13 -15.61
CA VAL A 202 -51.39 11.10 -14.67
C VAL A 202 -51.70 12.43 -15.38
N ARG A 203 -50.79 12.89 -16.23
CA ARG A 203 -50.97 14.10 -17.03
C ARG A 203 -52.16 13.97 -17.98
N ALA A 204 -52.27 12.89 -18.74
CA ALA A 204 -53.38 12.63 -19.62
C ALA A 204 -54.72 12.54 -18.85
N ALA A 205 -54.72 11.90 -17.69
CA ALA A 205 -55.91 11.86 -16.81
C ALA A 205 -56.31 13.23 -16.28
N ALA A 206 -55.32 14.05 -15.89
CA ALA A 206 -55.58 15.44 -15.41
C ALA A 206 -56.15 16.31 -16.54
N GLU A 207 -55.65 16.21 -17.77
CA GLU A 207 -56.21 16.91 -18.94
C GLU A 207 -57.65 16.44 -19.24
N GLY A 208 -57.92 15.12 -19.15
CA GLY A 208 -59.27 14.55 -19.27
C GLY A 208 -60.22 15.05 -18.18
N HIS A 209 -59.76 15.10 -16.92
CA HIS A 209 -60.54 15.67 -15.81
C HIS A 209 -60.84 17.15 -15.99
N ALA A 210 -59.90 17.95 -16.49
CA ALA A 210 -60.10 19.35 -16.78
C ALA A 210 -61.19 19.54 -17.87
N ALA A 211 -61.16 18.76 -18.94
CA ALA A 211 -62.18 18.78 -19.99
C ALA A 211 -63.58 18.38 -19.45
N ALA A 212 -63.67 17.27 -18.68
CA ALA A 212 -64.93 16.84 -18.05
C ALA A 212 -65.47 17.90 -17.07
N ALA A 213 -64.60 18.58 -16.31
CA ALA A 213 -65.04 19.67 -15.42
C ALA A 213 -65.63 20.85 -16.20
N GLN A 214 -65.08 21.18 -17.39
CA GLN A 214 -65.65 22.22 -18.26
C GLN A 214 -67.04 21.79 -18.82
N GLU A 215 -67.22 20.52 -19.21
CA GLU A 215 -68.50 20.02 -19.65
C GLU A 215 -69.56 20.04 -18.54
N VAL A 216 -69.17 19.67 -17.30
CA VAL A 216 -70.05 19.73 -16.14
C VAL A 216 -70.45 21.17 -15.83
N ALA A 217 -69.51 22.11 -15.94
CA ALA A 217 -69.81 23.54 -15.73
C ALA A 217 -70.82 24.06 -16.79
N ALA A 218 -70.62 23.74 -18.07
CA ALA A 218 -71.53 24.10 -19.15
C ALA A 218 -72.96 23.49 -18.93
N ALA A 219 -73.06 22.21 -18.55
CA ALA A 219 -74.33 21.56 -18.25
C ALA A 219 -75.01 22.18 -17.02
N ALA A 220 -74.25 22.63 -16.01
CA ALA A 220 -74.81 23.36 -14.85
C ALA A 220 -75.38 24.74 -15.24
N GLU A 221 -74.72 25.47 -16.15
CA GLU A 221 -75.23 26.73 -16.67
C GLU A 221 -76.50 26.52 -17.48
N GLU A 222 -76.59 25.53 -18.35
CA GLU A 222 -77.75 25.16 -19.12
C GLU A 222 -78.92 24.74 -18.20
N SER A 223 -78.62 23.93 -17.17
CA SER A 223 -79.58 23.51 -16.16
C SER A 223 -80.12 24.72 -15.38
N SER A 224 -79.23 25.65 -15.03
CA SER A 224 -79.67 26.90 -14.35
C SER A 224 -80.60 27.77 -15.23
N GLY A 225 -80.24 27.87 -16.53
CA GLY A 225 -81.11 28.54 -17.51
C GLY A 225 -82.48 27.87 -17.62
N SER A 226 -82.56 26.59 -17.72
CA SER A 226 -83.81 25.82 -17.76
C SER A 226 -84.65 25.97 -16.48
N MET A 227 -83.98 26.02 -15.30
CA MET A 227 -84.69 26.30 -14.04
C MET A 227 -85.26 27.67 -13.97
N GLN A 228 -84.65 28.71 -14.57
CA GLN A 228 -85.22 30.06 -14.69
C GLN A 228 -86.47 30.08 -15.60
N GLU A 229 -86.44 29.37 -16.72
CA GLU A 229 -87.61 29.20 -17.61
C GLU A 229 -88.76 28.51 -16.92
N VAL A 230 -88.47 27.41 -16.18
CA VAL A 230 -89.45 26.68 -15.39
C VAL A 230 -90.04 27.58 -14.32
N SER A 231 -89.26 28.41 -13.63
CA SER A 231 -89.71 29.36 -12.62
C SER A 231 -90.61 30.45 -13.23
N ALA A 232 -90.22 30.99 -14.40
CA ALA A 232 -91.00 31.96 -15.13
C ALA A 232 -92.38 31.37 -15.59
N THR A 233 -92.35 30.13 -16.11
CA THR A 233 -93.57 29.41 -16.51
C THR A 233 -94.49 29.14 -15.31
N ALA A 234 -93.93 28.74 -14.17
CA ALA A 234 -94.67 28.54 -12.92
C ALA A 234 -95.35 29.80 -12.44
N GLN A 235 -94.69 30.98 -12.52
CA GLN A 235 -95.27 32.29 -12.20
C GLN A 235 -96.41 32.62 -13.15
N GLN A 236 -96.26 32.43 -14.46
CA GLN A 236 -97.34 32.64 -15.43
C GLN A 236 -98.55 31.74 -15.15
N LEU A 237 -98.31 30.45 -14.81
CA LEU A 237 -99.40 29.54 -14.42
C LEU A 237 -100.10 30.00 -13.14
N GLN A 238 -99.34 30.54 -12.15
CA GLN A 238 -99.94 31.12 -10.93
C GLN A 238 -100.82 32.32 -11.23
N PHE A 239 -100.37 33.26 -12.06
CA PHE A 239 -101.17 34.40 -12.52
C PHE A 239 -102.41 33.94 -13.29
N ALA A 240 -102.33 32.95 -14.17
CA ALA A 240 -103.42 32.36 -14.91
C ALA A 240 -104.46 31.70 -13.96
N ALA A 241 -104.01 30.97 -12.96
CA ALA A 241 -104.86 30.37 -11.92
C ALA A 241 -105.57 31.39 -11.08
N GLU A 242 -104.92 32.53 -10.70
CA GLU A 242 -105.51 33.63 -9.99
C GLU A 242 -106.60 34.33 -10.82
N ARG A 243 -106.29 34.55 -12.13
CA ARG A 243 -107.34 35.13 -13.04
C ARG A 243 -108.52 34.20 -13.17
N VAL A 244 -108.38 32.87 -13.36
CA VAL A 244 -109.48 31.91 -13.41
C VAL A 244 -110.26 31.93 -12.10
N ARG A 245 -109.58 31.98 -10.94
CA ARG A 245 -110.18 32.09 -9.62
C ARG A 245 -110.99 33.39 -9.44
N GLY A 246 -110.51 34.54 -9.93
CA GLY A 246 -111.22 35.81 -9.98
C GLY A 246 -112.50 35.71 -10.81
N MET A 247 -112.40 35.17 -12.04
CA MET A 247 -113.57 35.00 -12.92
C MET A 247 -114.60 34.01 -12.33
N THR A 248 -114.20 32.95 -11.62
CA THR A 248 -115.15 32.00 -10.97
C THR A 248 -115.83 32.68 -9.72
N GLN A 249 -115.21 33.62 -9.05
CA GLN A 249 -115.82 34.41 -7.96
C GLN A 249 -116.83 35.36 -8.50
N GLU A 250 -116.54 36.07 -9.63
CA GLU A 250 -117.56 36.95 -10.27
C GLU A 250 -118.82 36.19 -10.69
N PHE A 251 -118.62 34.95 -11.24
CA PHE A 251 -119.79 34.08 -11.60
C PHE A 251 -120.62 33.63 -10.37
N ARG A 252 -120.04 33.51 -9.17
CA ARG A 252 -120.73 33.08 -7.92
C ARG A 252 -121.46 34.23 -7.24
N THR A 253 -121.21 35.47 -7.58
CA THR A 253 -121.91 36.66 -6.99
C THR A 253 -123.06 37.21 -7.84
N VAL A 254 -123.35 36.55 -9.00
CA VAL A 254 -124.49 36.95 -9.87
C VAL A 254 -125.69 35.93 -9.78
N HIS A 255 -125.74 35.13 -8.73
CA HIS A 255 -126.97 34.37 -8.39
C HIS A 255 -127.33 34.50 -6.97
#